data_d479e0a98196727828fa989e52b6b3e5
#
_entry.id   d479e0a98196727828fa989e52b6b3e5
#
_cell.length_a   1.000
_cell.length_b   1.000
_cell.length_c   1.000
_cell.angle_alpha   90.00
_cell.angle_beta   90.00
_cell.angle_gamma   90.00
#
_symmetry.space_group_name_H-M   'P 1'
#
loop_
_entity.id
_entity.type
_entity.pdbx_description
1 polymer ?
#
loop_
_entity_poly.entity_id
_entity_poly.type
_entity_poly.pdbx_seq_one_letter_code
_entity_poly.pdbx_strand_id
1 'polypeptide(L)'
;MTADALRAPSAIGATDEWSRTYSRRVLFTDLLALIWVVFGVQIAWLGLESNLATNTADLRLSYSAISIVVIVVWMSALALYDTRGARVIGVGSTEYRLVADSSVRVFGLLAIAAFLLHVDLARGYVLIAFPIGILVLLLSRWIWRQWLVAQRQRGAYSATVLLVGSPASVLHIGRELARSPEAGYRVVGAVVSTNHRGLLPGSTIQSHGGLDDVGSALRETGADTVVITSSDDLPPERVRELSWSLEPGRQHLVVAPSLTDIGGPRIHTRPVQGLPLIHVETPTYSGRKLYTKRAFDLIGAGLLVVVLSPLLLVLAVLVKTTSTGPVFFRQERVGLNGSTFRMIKFRSMVVDAEERLQELSALDRAEGNDVLFKMRNDPRVTRVGGFMRRYSLDEVPQLFNVLAGSMSLVGPRPPLSREVARYDTHVHRRFLVKPGMTGLWQVSGRSDLSWEDSVRLDLFYVENWSMVGDLLILWKTIRAVVANKGAY
;
A
#
# COMPACT_ATOMS: atom_id res chain seq x y z
N MET A 1 -53.04 5.02 15.55
CA MET A 1 -51.58 5.08 15.33
C MET A 1 -50.99 5.80 16.51
N THR A 2 -50.51 5.07 17.45
CA THR A 2 -50.08 5.53 18.81
C THR A 2 -48.64 6.02 18.75
N ALA A 3 -48.41 7.14 19.44
CA ALA A 3 -47.12 7.89 19.50
C ALA A 3 -45.94 7.12 20.16
N ASP A 4 -46.10 5.84 20.49
CA ASP A 4 -45.08 5.00 21.12
C ASP A 4 -44.12 4.30 20.11
N ALA A 5 -44.36 4.42 18.80
CA ALA A 5 -43.48 3.83 17.77
C ALA A 5 -42.19 4.65 17.49
N LEU A 6 -42.05 5.81 18.15
CA LEU A 6 -40.93 6.74 17.91
C LEU A 6 -39.80 6.70 18.95
N ARG A 7 -39.86 5.76 19.90
CA ARG A 7 -38.80 5.58 20.92
C ARG A 7 -38.28 4.15 21.03
N ALA A 8 -37.86 3.56 19.92
CA ALA A 8 -36.89 2.48 20.00
C ALA A 8 -35.50 3.11 20.19
N PRO A 9 -34.70 2.70 21.19
CA PRO A 9 -33.33 3.18 21.29
C PRO A 9 -32.60 2.78 20.01
N SER A 10 -32.02 3.76 19.33
CA SER A 10 -31.19 3.54 18.14
C SER A 10 -30.04 2.63 18.54
N ALA A 11 -30.18 1.34 18.30
CA ALA A 11 -29.07 0.40 18.39
C ALA A 11 -28.05 0.83 17.32
N ILE A 12 -27.00 1.52 17.76
CA ILE A 12 -25.86 1.92 16.94
C ILE A 12 -25.28 0.65 16.34
N GLY A 13 -25.19 0.55 15.01
CA GLY A 13 -24.66 -0.64 14.35
C GLY A 13 -23.22 -0.94 14.82
N ALA A 14 -22.84 -2.20 14.88
CA ALA A 14 -21.53 -2.63 15.37
C ALA A 14 -20.36 -1.94 14.63
N THR A 15 -20.54 -1.63 13.35
CA THR A 15 -19.56 -0.90 12.51
C THR A 15 -19.36 0.54 12.98
N ASP A 16 -20.42 1.23 13.39
CA ASP A 16 -20.35 2.60 13.89
C ASP A 16 -19.71 2.68 15.28
N GLU A 17 -19.93 1.67 16.13
CA GLU A 17 -19.43 1.67 17.50
C GLU A 17 -17.91 1.49 17.56
N TRP A 18 -17.35 0.54 16.81
CA TRP A 18 -15.89 0.36 16.79
C TRP A 18 -15.19 1.53 16.11
N SER A 19 -15.78 2.09 15.06
CA SER A 19 -15.22 3.25 14.34
C SER A 19 -15.14 4.47 15.25
N ARG A 20 -16.19 4.76 16.03
CA ARG A 20 -16.20 5.85 17.02
C ARG A 20 -15.16 5.63 18.12
N THR A 21 -15.04 4.40 18.61
CA THR A 21 -14.06 4.06 19.65
C THR A 21 -12.64 4.25 19.14
N TYR A 22 -12.36 3.78 17.94
CA TYR A 22 -11.06 3.96 17.28
C TYR A 22 -10.76 5.44 17.05
N SER A 23 -11.70 6.20 16.47
CA SER A 23 -11.60 7.63 16.23
C SER A 23 -11.25 8.43 17.50
N ARG A 24 -11.90 8.09 18.65
CA ARG A 24 -11.61 8.71 19.95
C ARG A 24 -10.18 8.41 20.43
N ARG A 25 -9.72 7.19 20.28
CA ARG A 25 -8.33 6.80 20.64
C ARG A 25 -7.31 7.55 19.81
N VAL A 26 -7.56 7.64 18.49
CA VAL A 26 -6.71 8.39 17.57
C VAL A 26 -6.72 9.89 17.89
N LEU A 27 -7.88 10.49 18.22
CA LEU A 27 -7.98 11.89 18.65
C LEU A 27 -7.14 12.15 19.90
N PHE A 28 -7.21 11.26 20.89
CA PHE A 28 -6.45 11.40 22.12
C PHE A 28 -4.93 11.30 21.87
N THR A 29 -4.51 10.35 21.05
CA THR A 29 -3.08 10.21 20.69
C THR A 29 -2.57 11.34 19.83
N ASP A 30 -3.38 11.91 18.91
CA ASP A 30 -3.05 13.11 18.15
C ASP A 30 -2.82 14.30 19.09
N LEU A 31 -3.72 14.50 20.05
CA LEU A 31 -3.59 15.58 21.02
C LEU A 31 -2.30 15.43 21.85
N LEU A 32 -2.04 14.24 22.39
CA LEU A 32 -0.81 13.99 23.14
C LEU A 32 0.45 14.18 22.29
N ALA A 33 0.43 13.71 21.03
CA ALA A 33 1.53 13.89 20.09
C ALA A 33 1.82 15.37 19.83
N LEU A 34 0.78 16.17 19.57
CA LEU A 34 0.92 17.61 19.34
C LEU A 34 1.39 18.35 20.61
N ILE A 35 0.85 18.02 21.78
CA ILE A 35 1.32 18.60 23.06
C ILE A 35 2.82 18.30 23.22
N TRP A 36 3.21 17.04 23.06
CA TRP A 36 4.61 16.62 23.22
C TRP A 36 5.53 17.33 22.24
N VAL A 37 5.16 17.43 20.95
CA VAL A 37 6.00 18.04 19.93
C VAL A 37 6.08 19.56 20.12
N VAL A 38 4.93 20.22 20.26
CA VAL A 38 4.86 21.70 20.28
C VAL A 38 5.54 22.25 21.55
N PHE A 39 5.23 21.67 22.72
CA PHE A 39 5.90 22.09 23.97
C PHE A 39 7.34 21.58 24.07
N GLY A 40 7.62 20.37 23.55
CA GLY A 40 8.98 19.83 23.52
C GLY A 40 9.92 20.68 22.68
N VAL A 41 9.49 21.12 21.49
CA VAL A 41 10.26 22.07 20.66
C VAL A 41 10.33 23.45 21.29
N GLN A 42 9.27 23.93 21.95
CA GLN A 42 9.30 25.18 22.69
C GLN A 42 10.39 25.16 23.76
N ILE A 43 10.43 24.14 24.59
CA ILE A 43 11.41 24.00 25.68
C ILE A 43 12.83 23.85 25.11
N ALA A 44 12.99 23.04 24.06
CA ALA A 44 14.30 22.78 23.44
C ALA A 44 14.89 24.02 22.75
N TRP A 45 14.03 24.88 22.16
CA TRP A 45 14.46 26.03 21.38
C TRP A 45 14.58 27.32 22.22
N LEU A 46 13.63 27.55 23.15
CA LEU A 46 13.51 28.80 23.93
C LEU A 46 14.01 28.64 25.37
N GLY A 47 14.24 27.41 25.85
CA GLY A 47 14.52 27.14 27.26
C GLY A 47 13.28 27.30 28.15
N LEU A 48 13.46 27.02 29.45
CA LEU A 48 12.38 27.12 30.44
C LEU A 48 12.10 28.57 30.89
N GLU A 49 13.04 29.51 30.67
CA GLU A 49 12.97 30.87 31.22
C GLU A 49 12.47 31.95 30.23
N SER A 50 12.44 31.69 28.91
CA SER A 50 12.02 32.65 27.91
C SER A 50 10.53 32.54 27.59
N ASN A 51 9.68 33.17 28.36
CA ASN A 51 8.22 33.02 28.23
C ASN A 51 7.50 34.11 27.44
N LEU A 52 8.22 35.11 26.85
CA LEU A 52 7.58 36.24 26.23
C LEU A 52 7.98 36.45 24.77
N ALA A 53 7.00 36.40 23.87
CA ALA A 53 7.15 36.92 22.51
C ALA A 53 6.77 38.39 22.53
N THR A 54 7.65 39.29 22.05
CA THR A 54 7.36 40.71 21.90
C THR A 54 6.66 40.99 20.56
N ASN A 55 5.59 41.76 20.61
CA ASN A 55 4.95 42.31 19.42
C ASN A 55 5.22 43.81 19.40
N THR A 56 5.41 44.40 18.22
CA THR A 56 5.48 45.87 18.00
C THR A 56 4.21 46.63 18.40
N ALA A 57 3.13 45.91 18.73
CA ALA A 57 1.83 46.46 19.14
C ALA A 57 1.48 46.27 20.63
N ASP A 58 2.44 46.24 21.54
CA ASP A 58 2.25 46.15 23.02
C ASP A 58 1.53 44.86 23.54
N LEU A 59 1.20 43.89 22.70
CA LEU A 59 0.61 42.62 23.12
C LEU A 59 1.73 41.61 23.50
N ARG A 60 2.02 41.48 24.78
CA ARG A 60 2.94 40.47 25.33
C ARG A 60 2.24 39.11 25.35
N LEU A 61 2.38 38.32 24.30
CA LEU A 61 1.88 36.94 24.25
C LEU A 61 2.93 36.01 24.80
N SER A 62 2.54 35.18 25.78
CA SER A 62 3.40 34.06 26.26
C SER A 62 3.54 33.03 25.15
N TYR A 63 4.75 32.48 24.92
CA TYR A 63 4.96 31.36 24.00
C TYR A 63 4.10 30.15 24.35
N SER A 64 3.80 29.93 25.63
CA SER A 64 2.86 28.89 26.06
C SER A 64 1.44 29.10 25.55
N ALA A 65 0.96 30.36 25.52
CA ALA A 65 -0.35 30.70 24.94
C ALA A 65 -0.33 30.46 23.42
N ILE A 66 0.73 30.85 22.73
CA ILE A 66 0.92 30.60 21.30
C ILE A 66 0.92 29.08 21.01
N SER A 67 1.65 28.30 21.81
CA SER A 67 1.69 26.85 21.68
C SER A 67 0.31 26.20 21.85
N ILE A 68 -0.47 26.66 22.82
CA ILE A 68 -1.86 26.20 23.02
C ILE A 68 -2.71 26.54 21.77
N VAL A 69 -2.61 27.79 21.27
CA VAL A 69 -3.35 28.21 20.06
C VAL A 69 -2.95 27.35 18.86
N VAL A 70 -1.67 27.10 18.66
CA VAL A 70 -1.16 26.21 17.57
C VAL A 70 -1.78 24.81 17.69
N ILE A 71 -1.78 24.22 18.89
CA ILE A 71 -2.36 22.90 19.11
C ILE A 71 -3.87 22.92 18.82
N VAL A 72 -4.60 23.90 19.33
CA VAL A 72 -6.05 24.00 19.11
C VAL A 72 -6.39 24.18 17.63
N VAL A 73 -5.69 25.07 16.93
CA VAL A 73 -5.88 25.29 15.48
C VAL A 73 -5.56 24.02 14.70
N TRP A 74 -4.47 23.35 15.05
CA TRP A 74 -4.07 22.12 14.37
C TRP A 74 -5.07 20.97 14.59
N MET A 75 -5.50 20.75 15.84
CA MET A 75 -6.55 19.78 16.17
C MET A 75 -7.88 20.08 15.50
N SER A 76 -8.25 21.37 15.40
CA SER A 76 -9.45 21.81 14.71
C SER A 76 -9.36 21.56 13.20
N ALA A 77 -8.21 21.81 12.58
CA ALA A 77 -7.99 21.51 11.19
C ALA A 77 -8.07 20.00 10.91
N LEU A 78 -7.41 19.17 11.75
CA LEU A 78 -7.52 17.71 11.63
C LEU A 78 -8.97 17.22 11.74
N ALA A 79 -9.81 17.90 12.54
CA ALA A 79 -11.23 17.59 12.64
C ALA A 79 -12.03 18.09 11.43
N LEU A 80 -11.76 19.32 10.97
CA LEU A 80 -12.45 19.93 9.82
C LEU A 80 -12.20 19.16 8.50
N TYR A 81 -10.98 18.63 8.32
CA TYR A 81 -10.62 17.80 7.17
C TYR A 81 -11.02 16.33 7.34
N ASP A 82 -11.80 16.00 8.37
CA ASP A 82 -12.32 14.66 8.65
C ASP A 82 -11.24 13.56 8.60
N THR A 83 -10.03 13.87 9.12
CA THR A 83 -8.89 12.95 9.12
C THR A 83 -9.13 11.67 9.97
N ARG A 84 -10.22 11.65 10.74
CA ARG A 84 -10.67 10.58 11.64
C ARG A 84 -12.04 10.04 11.27
N GLY A 85 -12.55 10.35 10.08
CA GLY A 85 -13.84 9.89 9.59
C GLY A 85 -13.85 8.38 9.30
N ALA A 86 -14.98 7.72 9.51
CA ALA A 86 -15.14 6.30 9.28
C ALA A 86 -14.77 5.85 7.85
N ARG A 87 -14.94 6.73 6.87
CA ARG A 87 -14.61 6.48 5.45
C ARG A 87 -13.11 6.56 5.14
N VAL A 88 -12.32 7.14 6.03
CA VAL A 88 -10.88 7.42 5.84
C VAL A 88 -10.02 6.45 6.65
N ILE A 89 -10.51 6.06 7.84
CA ILE A 89 -9.78 5.23 8.80
C ILE A 89 -9.45 3.85 8.23
N GLY A 90 -8.16 3.52 8.26
CA GLY A 90 -7.68 2.17 7.99
C GLY A 90 -7.75 1.74 6.52
N VAL A 91 -8.01 2.65 5.58
CA VAL A 91 -8.13 2.36 4.15
C VAL A 91 -7.15 3.22 3.34
N GLY A 92 -6.34 2.58 2.50
CA GLY A 92 -5.46 3.25 1.52
C GLY A 92 -4.46 4.24 2.10
N SER A 93 -4.04 5.22 1.30
CA SER A 93 -3.11 6.32 1.66
C SER A 93 -3.82 7.64 1.98
N THR A 94 -5.15 7.68 1.88
CA THR A 94 -5.96 8.90 2.02
C THR A 94 -5.83 9.51 3.41
N GLU A 95 -5.81 8.68 4.46
CA GLU A 95 -5.63 9.12 5.85
C GLU A 95 -4.33 9.91 6.03
N TYR A 96 -3.21 9.38 5.54
CA TYR A 96 -1.89 10.02 5.63
C TYR A 96 -1.85 11.33 4.83
N ARG A 97 -2.46 11.34 3.64
CA ARG A 97 -2.54 12.54 2.80
C ARG A 97 -3.33 13.65 3.49
N LEU A 98 -4.51 13.33 4.04
CA LEU A 98 -5.33 14.32 4.73
C LEU A 98 -4.64 14.90 5.96
N VAL A 99 -3.92 14.09 6.74
CA VAL A 99 -3.12 14.57 7.88
C VAL A 99 -2.00 15.49 7.39
N ALA A 100 -1.26 15.12 6.36
CA ALA A 100 -0.17 15.94 5.83
C ALA A 100 -0.70 17.26 5.23
N ASP A 101 -1.72 17.19 4.36
CA ASP A 101 -2.30 18.35 3.67
C ASP A 101 -2.92 19.34 4.66
N SER A 102 -3.69 18.87 5.66
CA SER A 102 -4.26 19.71 6.70
C SER A 102 -3.18 20.40 7.53
N SER A 103 -2.13 19.68 7.89
CA SER A 103 -1.01 20.22 8.66
C SER A 103 -0.23 21.30 7.89
N VAL A 104 0.06 21.06 6.60
CA VAL A 104 0.74 22.05 5.75
C VAL A 104 -0.11 23.32 5.59
N ARG A 105 -1.43 23.19 5.46
CA ARG A 105 -2.34 24.35 5.39
C ARG A 105 -2.37 25.14 6.69
N VAL A 106 -2.39 24.47 7.83
CA VAL A 106 -2.29 25.13 9.15
C VAL A 106 -0.98 25.89 9.27
N PHE A 107 0.14 25.27 8.88
CA PHE A 107 1.44 25.95 8.85
C PHE A 107 1.42 27.21 7.99
N GLY A 108 0.88 27.12 6.76
CA GLY A 108 0.75 28.26 5.86
C GLY A 108 -0.12 29.38 6.44
N LEU A 109 -1.28 29.02 7.01
CA LEU A 109 -2.19 29.99 7.65
C LEU A 109 -1.55 30.68 8.86
N LEU A 110 -0.86 29.93 9.70
CA LEU A 110 -0.16 30.49 10.86
C LEU A 110 1.00 31.41 10.46
N ALA A 111 1.74 31.05 9.40
CA ALA A 111 2.80 31.90 8.86
C ALA A 111 2.25 33.22 8.31
N ILE A 112 1.13 33.18 7.58
CA ILE A 112 0.44 34.38 7.07
C ILE A 112 -0.10 35.21 8.23
N ALA A 113 -0.74 34.60 9.22
CA ALA A 113 -1.29 35.30 10.37
C ALA A 113 -0.17 35.99 11.20
N ALA A 114 0.94 35.30 11.44
CA ALA A 114 2.10 35.85 12.13
C ALA A 114 2.67 37.07 11.38
N PHE A 115 2.76 36.99 10.04
CA PHE A 115 3.22 38.07 9.20
C PHE A 115 2.27 39.30 9.27
N LEU A 116 0.95 39.09 9.12
CA LEU A 116 -0.05 40.15 9.14
C LEU A 116 -0.18 40.82 10.51
N LEU A 117 -0.07 40.05 11.59
CA LEU A 117 -0.20 40.55 12.96
C LEU A 117 1.14 41.08 13.51
N HIS A 118 2.21 41.07 12.72
CA HIS A 118 3.55 41.49 13.12
C HIS A 118 4.02 40.80 14.42
N VAL A 119 3.65 39.51 14.58
CA VAL A 119 4.08 38.71 15.74
C VAL A 119 5.47 38.13 15.45
N ASP A 120 6.45 38.53 16.23
CA ASP A 120 7.83 37.96 16.17
C ASP A 120 7.85 36.55 16.73
N LEU A 121 7.39 35.57 15.92
CA LEU A 121 7.53 34.18 16.22
C LEU A 121 8.97 33.74 15.93
N ALA A 122 9.59 33.06 16.88
CA ALA A 122 10.90 32.43 16.66
C ALA A 122 10.80 31.49 15.44
N ARG A 123 11.40 31.89 14.31
CA ARG A 123 11.32 31.14 13.03
C ARG A 123 11.76 29.70 13.20
N GLY A 124 12.79 29.46 14.03
CA GLY A 124 13.28 28.10 14.32
C GLY A 124 12.24 27.24 15.04
N TYR A 125 11.49 27.79 15.99
CA TYR A 125 10.42 27.08 16.69
C TYR A 125 9.36 26.53 15.69
N VAL A 126 8.83 27.38 14.82
CA VAL A 126 7.80 27.00 13.87
C VAL A 126 8.34 26.03 12.80
N LEU A 127 9.55 26.32 12.25
CA LEU A 127 10.19 25.49 11.22
C LEU A 127 10.54 24.08 11.72
N ILE A 128 10.74 23.89 13.02
CA ILE A 128 11.04 22.58 13.60
C ILE A 128 9.77 21.88 14.08
N ALA A 129 8.86 22.60 14.76
CA ALA A 129 7.65 22.02 15.34
C ALA A 129 6.73 21.39 14.28
N PHE A 130 6.54 22.05 13.12
CA PHE A 130 5.65 21.52 12.09
C PHE A 130 6.14 20.26 11.40
N PRO A 131 7.37 20.17 10.85
CA PRO A 131 7.87 18.94 10.25
C PRO A 131 7.91 17.76 11.25
N ILE A 132 8.36 18.01 12.49
CA ILE A 132 8.38 16.97 13.53
C ILE A 132 6.94 16.57 13.87
N GLY A 133 6.02 17.50 14.01
CA GLY A 133 4.61 17.22 14.30
C GLY A 133 3.94 16.41 13.22
N ILE A 134 4.18 16.73 11.94
CA ILE A 134 3.70 15.92 10.81
C ILE A 134 4.26 14.50 10.90
N LEU A 135 5.56 14.35 11.10
CA LEU A 135 6.21 13.03 11.19
C LEU A 135 5.65 12.20 12.35
N VAL A 136 5.46 12.80 13.53
CA VAL A 136 4.92 12.12 14.71
C VAL A 136 3.46 11.73 14.50
N LEU A 137 2.64 12.60 13.90
CA LEU A 137 1.25 12.29 13.56
C LEU A 137 1.18 11.14 12.53
N LEU A 138 2.00 11.17 11.48
CA LEU A 138 2.04 10.10 10.48
C LEU A 138 2.51 8.78 11.09
N LEU A 139 3.51 8.81 11.98
CA LEU A 139 3.98 7.63 12.72
C LEU A 139 2.88 7.09 13.64
N SER A 140 2.17 7.96 14.36
CA SER A 140 1.01 7.58 15.18
C SER A 140 -0.07 6.87 14.34
N ARG A 141 -0.41 7.41 13.16
CA ARG A 141 -1.34 6.77 12.22
C ARG A 141 -0.85 5.39 11.76
N TRP A 142 0.44 5.27 11.47
CA TRP A 142 1.02 4.01 11.07
C TRP A 142 0.94 2.96 12.20
N ILE A 143 1.25 3.33 13.43
CA ILE A 143 1.16 2.44 14.60
C ILE A 143 -0.30 1.97 14.81
N TRP A 144 -1.25 2.90 14.80
CA TRP A 144 -2.66 2.59 14.92
C TRP A 144 -3.17 1.68 13.79
N ARG A 145 -2.68 1.89 12.60
CA ARG A 145 -3.01 1.03 11.45
C ARG A 145 -2.46 -0.38 11.61
N GLN A 146 -1.22 -0.56 12.09
CA GLN A 146 -0.68 -1.89 12.37
C GLN A 146 -1.51 -2.61 13.44
N TRP A 147 -1.90 -1.89 14.50
CA TRP A 147 -2.78 -2.42 15.52
C TRP A 147 -4.15 -2.83 14.95
N LEU A 148 -4.75 -1.99 14.11
CA LEU A 148 -6.03 -2.29 13.46
C LEU A 148 -5.96 -3.52 12.56
N VAL A 149 -4.90 -3.65 11.76
CA VAL A 149 -4.63 -4.83 10.92
C VAL A 149 -4.54 -6.10 11.77
N ALA A 150 -3.80 -6.05 12.89
CA ALA A 150 -3.68 -7.17 13.81
C ALA A 150 -5.03 -7.57 14.45
N GLN A 151 -5.90 -6.59 14.75
CA GLN A 151 -7.25 -6.86 15.27
C GLN A 151 -8.16 -7.48 14.20
N ARG A 152 -8.10 -6.96 12.97
CA ARG A 152 -8.87 -7.49 11.83
C ARG A 152 -8.50 -8.94 11.49
N GLN A 153 -7.23 -9.30 11.58
CA GLN A 153 -6.77 -10.69 11.44
C GLN A 153 -7.36 -11.62 12.50
N ARG A 154 -7.73 -11.08 13.67
CA ARG A 154 -8.43 -11.82 14.74
C ARG A 154 -9.95 -11.79 14.60
N GLY A 155 -10.47 -11.22 13.50
CA GLY A 155 -11.91 -11.09 13.23
C GLY A 155 -12.62 -9.96 13.96
N ALA A 156 -11.89 -9.09 14.69
CA ALA A 156 -12.44 -7.91 15.34
C ALA A 156 -12.29 -6.67 14.44
N TYR A 157 -13.04 -5.61 14.70
CA TYR A 157 -12.97 -4.34 13.96
C TYR A 157 -13.21 -4.49 12.45
N SER A 158 -14.08 -5.42 12.05
CA SER A 158 -14.47 -5.69 10.67
C SER A 158 -15.96 -5.52 10.47
N ALA A 159 -16.36 -5.01 9.31
CA ALA A 159 -17.76 -4.99 8.88
C ALA A 159 -18.22 -6.40 8.50
N THR A 160 -19.42 -6.77 8.92
CA THR A 160 -20.03 -8.05 8.56
C THR A 160 -20.78 -7.94 7.23
N VAL A 161 -20.36 -8.74 6.25
CA VAL A 161 -20.79 -8.59 4.85
C VAL A 161 -21.71 -9.71 4.41
N LEU A 162 -22.86 -9.34 3.85
CA LEU A 162 -23.72 -10.21 3.06
C LEU A 162 -23.44 -9.95 1.57
N LEU A 163 -22.98 -10.96 0.84
CA LEU A 163 -22.71 -10.86 -0.60
C LEU A 163 -24.01 -11.13 -1.38
N VAL A 164 -24.29 -10.31 -2.40
CA VAL A 164 -25.51 -10.44 -3.23
C VAL A 164 -25.12 -10.41 -4.71
N GLY A 165 -25.51 -11.43 -5.48
CA GLY A 165 -25.27 -11.49 -6.93
C GLY A 165 -25.23 -12.90 -7.51
N SER A 166 -24.56 -13.08 -8.66
CA SER A 166 -24.38 -14.40 -9.26
C SER A 166 -23.47 -15.29 -8.40
N PRO A 167 -23.66 -16.62 -8.41
CA PRO A 167 -22.79 -17.54 -7.66
C PRO A 167 -21.30 -17.37 -7.98
N ALA A 168 -20.96 -17.15 -9.24
CA ALA A 168 -19.58 -16.97 -9.69
C ALA A 168 -18.95 -15.68 -9.11
N SER A 169 -19.68 -14.55 -9.19
CA SER A 169 -19.23 -13.26 -8.65
C SER A 169 -19.12 -13.28 -7.12
N VAL A 170 -20.08 -13.91 -6.44
CA VAL A 170 -20.06 -14.09 -4.98
C VAL A 170 -18.83 -14.89 -4.55
N LEU A 171 -18.53 -16.01 -5.22
CA LEU A 171 -17.36 -16.83 -4.93
C LEU A 171 -16.05 -16.10 -5.22
N HIS A 172 -16.00 -15.30 -6.28
CA HIS A 172 -14.82 -14.51 -6.63
C HIS A 172 -14.55 -13.43 -5.58
N ILE A 173 -15.53 -12.56 -5.30
CA ILE A 173 -15.41 -11.48 -4.31
C ILE A 173 -15.17 -12.06 -2.91
N GLY A 174 -15.87 -13.14 -2.55
CA GLY A 174 -15.67 -13.79 -1.24
C GLY A 174 -14.24 -14.29 -1.04
N ARG A 175 -13.60 -14.87 -2.07
CA ARG A 175 -12.20 -15.28 -2.04
C ARG A 175 -11.24 -14.09 -1.93
N GLU A 176 -11.49 -13.01 -2.66
CA GLU A 176 -10.65 -11.81 -2.57
C GLU A 176 -10.75 -11.13 -1.20
N LEU A 177 -11.94 -11.05 -0.60
CA LEU A 177 -12.11 -10.54 0.75
C LEU A 177 -11.45 -11.44 1.80
N ALA A 178 -11.50 -12.76 1.64
CA ALA A 178 -10.83 -13.70 2.54
C ALA A 178 -9.29 -13.62 2.45
N ARG A 179 -8.74 -13.29 1.28
CA ARG A 179 -7.29 -13.06 1.08
C ARG A 179 -6.79 -11.74 1.68
N SER A 180 -7.69 -10.79 1.91
CA SER A 180 -7.36 -9.44 2.37
C SER A 180 -8.12 -9.06 3.66
N PRO A 181 -7.89 -9.75 4.79
CA PRO A 181 -8.57 -9.47 6.05
C PRO A 181 -8.29 -8.05 6.57
N GLU A 182 -7.17 -7.45 6.16
CA GLU A 182 -6.82 -6.06 6.47
C GLU A 182 -7.81 -5.05 5.88
N ALA A 183 -8.56 -5.40 4.83
CA ALA A 183 -9.63 -4.57 4.26
C ALA A 183 -10.79 -4.36 5.26
N GLY A 184 -10.91 -5.22 6.27
CA GLY A 184 -11.89 -5.08 7.34
C GLY A 184 -13.30 -5.50 6.94
N TYR A 185 -13.45 -6.43 6.00
CA TYR A 185 -14.72 -7.05 5.61
C TYR A 185 -14.70 -8.54 5.96
N ARG A 186 -15.72 -8.99 6.66
CA ARG A 186 -15.91 -10.40 7.01
C ARG A 186 -17.21 -10.92 6.40
N VAL A 187 -17.10 -11.82 5.45
CA VAL A 187 -18.25 -12.45 4.81
C VAL A 187 -18.94 -13.37 5.82
N VAL A 188 -20.23 -13.14 6.07
CA VAL A 188 -21.05 -13.93 6.99
C VAL A 188 -22.12 -14.74 6.26
N GLY A 189 -22.38 -14.44 4.98
CA GLY A 189 -23.32 -15.18 4.15
C GLY A 189 -23.42 -14.59 2.77
N ALA A 190 -24.24 -15.22 1.95
CA ALA A 190 -24.54 -14.75 0.60
C ALA A 190 -26.02 -14.96 0.26
N VAL A 191 -26.47 -14.21 -0.75
CA VAL A 191 -27.75 -14.40 -1.44
C VAL A 191 -27.44 -14.46 -2.93
N VAL A 192 -27.88 -15.52 -3.59
CA VAL A 192 -27.51 -15.78 -4.99
C VAL A 192 -28.73 -15.81 -5.92
N SER A 193 -28.54 -15.37 -7.17
CA SER A 193 -29.62 -15.32 -8.18
C SER A 193 -30.27 -16.69 -8.46
N THR A 194 -29.54 -17.79 -8.23
CA THR A 194 -30.04 -19.16 -8.44
C THR A 194 -30.91 -19.67 -7.31
N ASN A 195 -31.27 -18.86 -6.32
CA ASN A 195 -32.08 -19.22 -5.15
C ASN A 195 -31.58 -20.49 -4.41
N HIS A 196 -30.28 -20.66 -4.35
CA HIS A 196 -29.64 -21.77 -3.65
C HIS A 196 -29.58 -21.51 -2.14
N ARG A 197 -29.97 -22.50 -1.32
CA ARG A 197 -29.77 -22.49 0.14
C ARG A 197 -28.76 -23.55 0.55
N GLY A 198 -27.82 -23.19 1.40
CA GLY A 198 -26.75 -24.07 1.84
C GLY A 198 -25.35 -23.58 1.43
N LEU A 199 -24.34 -24.41 1.61
CA LEU A 199 -22.96 -24.04 1.24
C LEU A 199 -22.80 -23.94 -0.29
N LEU A 200 -22.20 -22.85 -0.73
CA LEU A 200 -21.83 -22.71 -2.14
C LEU A 200 -20.70 -23.68 -2.52
N PRO A 201 -20.79 -24.34 -3.69
CA PRO A 201 -19.81 -25.35 -4.11
C PRO A 201 -18.37 -24.84 -4.06
N GLY A 202 -17.48 -25.57 -3.40
CA GLY A 202 -16.07 -25.25 -3.28
C GLY A 202 -15.76 -24.03 -2.38
N SER A 203 -16.66 -23.68 -1.45
CA SER A 203 -16.46 -22.56 -0.53
C SER A 203 -17.00 -22.84 0.88
N THR A 204 -16.68 -21.95 1.82
CA THR A 204 -17.23 -21.91 3.17
C THR A 204 -18.38 -20.91 3.31
N ILE A 205 -18.83 -20.31 2.20
CA ILE A 205 -19.85 -19.27 2.20
C ILE A 205 -21.24 -19.94 2.17
N GLN A 206 -22.05 -19.65 3.18
CA GLN A 206 -23.44 -20.10 3.25
C GLN A 206 -24.34 -19.16 2.47
N SER A 207 -25.13 -19.71 1.55
CA SER A 207 -26.18 -18.99 0.85
C SER A 207 -27.52 -19.15 1.60
N HIS A 208 -28.21 -18.02 1.75
CA HIS A 208 -29.48 -17.90 2.49
C HIS A 208 -30.71 -17.86 1.58
N GLY A 209 -30.52 -17.98 0.24
CA GLY A 209 -31.62 -18.03 -0.71
C GLY A 209 -31.43 -17.14 -1.92
N GLY A 210 -32.55 -16.71 -2.53
CA GLY A 210 -32.60 -15.88 -3.72
C GLY A 210 -32.63 -14.37 -3.44
N LEU A 211 -32.60 -13.57 -4.50
CA LEU A 211 -32.52 -12.10 -4.41
C LEU A 211 -33.69 -11.45 -3.63
N ASP A 212 -34.83 -12.15 -3.50
CA ASP A 212 -35.96 -11.69 -2.69
C ASP A 212 -35.75 -11.94 -1.19
N ASP A 213 -34.78 -12.81 -0.81
CA ASP A 213 -34.51 -13.19 0.55
C ASP A 213 -33.47 -12.27 1.26
N VAL A 214 -32.96 -11.20 0.61
CA VAL A 214 -31.91 -10.33 1.16
C VAL A 214 -32.28 -9.77 2.53
N GLY A 215 -33.52 -9.30 2.72
CA GLY A 215 -33.98 -8.76 3.99
C GLY A 215 -34.06 -9.79 5.11
N SER A 216 -34.46 -11.04 4.84
CA SER A 216 -34.42 -12.14 5.79
C SER A 216 -32.99 -12.58 6.10
N ALA A 217 -32.15 -12.71 5.08
CA ALA A 217 -30.73 -13.04 5.23
C ALA A 217 -29.97 -12.02 6.08
N LEU A 218 -30.25 -10.72 5.92
CA LEU A 218 -29.69 -9.66 6.79
C LEU A 218 -30.05 -9.84 8.26
N ARG A 219 -31.30 -10.19 8.54
CA ARG A 219 -31.74 -10.45 9.93
C ARG A 219 -31.14 -11.73 10.51
N GLU A 220 -31.03 -12.79 9.70
CA GLU A 220 -30.46 -14.07 10.13
C GLU A 220 -28.96 -13.98 10.39
N THR A 221 -28.21 -13.29 9.53
CA THR A 221 -26.75 -13.19 9.59
C THR A 221 -26.28 -12.05 10.50
N GLY A 222 -27.14 -11.06 10.78
CA GLY A 222 -26.75 -9.84 11.48
C GLY A 222 -25.76 -8.99 10.70
N ALA A 223 -25.71 -9.12 9.37
CA ALA A 223 -24.81 -8.36 8.53
C ALA A 223 -25.13 -6.86 8.58
N ASP A 224 -24.09 -6.03 8.68
CA ASP A 224 -24.18 -4.57 8.67
C ASP A 224 -23.90 -3.97 7.28
N THR A 225 -23.37 -4.77 6.38
CA THR A 225 -23.01 -4.32 5.03
C THR A 225 -23.51 -5.31 3.97
N VAL A 226 -24.21 -4.79 2.98
CA VAL A 226 -24.58 -5.54 1.78
C VAL A 226 -23.64 -5.19 0.66
N VAL A 227 -23.00 -6.19 0.06
CA VAL A 227 -22.11 -5.98 -1.10
C VAL A 227 -22.76 -6.62 -2.34
N ILE A 228 -23.15 -5.79 -3.28
CA ILE A 228 -23.62 -6.24 -4.60
C ILE A 228 -22.39 -6.57 -5.44
N THR A 229 -22.24 -7.85 -5.82
CA THR A 229 -21.06 -8.37 -6.50
C THR A 229 -21.17 -8.36 -8.02
N SER A 230 -22.39 -8.29 -8.56
CA SER A 230 -22.65 -8.15 -10.00
C SER A 230 -23.97 -7.43 -10.21
N SER A 231 -24.02 -6.58 -11.23
CA SER A 231 -25.23 -5.86 -11.64
C SER A 231 -26.04 -6.61 -12.70
N ASP A 232 -25.52 -7.72 -13.25
CA ASP A 232 -26.14 -8.42 -14.37
C ASP A 232 -27.48 -9.07 -13.98
N ASP A 233 -27.56 -9.55 -12.72
CA ASP A 233 -28.76 -10.19 -12.18
C ASP A 233 -29.65 -9.23 -11.35
N LEU A 234 -29.23 -7.98 -11.15
CA LEU A 234 -29.91 -6.99 -10.31
C LEU A 234 -30.20 -5.72 -11.14
N PRO A 235 -31.44 -5.55 -11.66
CA PRO A 235 -31.80 -4.32 -12.34
C PRO A 235 -31.73 -3.11 -11.39
N PRO A 236 -31.45 -1.90 -11.91
CA PRO A 236 -31.28 -0.67 -11.11
C PRO A 236 -32.41 -0.39 -10.13
N GLU A 237 -33.65 -0.76 -10.51
CA GLU A 237 -34.85 -0.63 -9.67
C GLU A 237 -34.72 -1.46 -8.39
N ARG A 238 -34.26 -2.69 -8.51
CA ARG A 238 -34.05 -3.61 -7.36
C ARG A 238 -32.93 -3.14 -6.45
N VAL A 239 -31.85 -2.62 -7.02
CA VAL A 239 -30.75 -2.03 -6.22
C VAL A 239 -31.27 -0.83 -5.42
N ARG A 240 -32.14 -0.01 -6.02
CA ARG A 240 -32.75 1.14 -5.36
C ARG A 240 -33.73 0.72 -4.26
N GLU A 241 -34.59 -0.26 -4.53
CA GLU A 241 -35.52 -0.84 -3.54
C GLU A 241 -34.74 -1.43 -2.34
N LEU A 242 -33.68 -2.19 -2.62
CA LEU A 242 -32.77 -2.72 -1.60
C LEU A 242 -32.15 -1.59 -0.78
N SER A 243 -31.64 -0.54 -1.44
CA SER A 243 -31.09 0.62 -0.76
C SER A 243 -32.08 1.30 0.20
N TRP A 244 -33.35 1.37 -0.19
CA TRP A 244 -34.43 1.94 0.64
C TRP A 244 -34.88 1.02 1.78
N SER A 245 -34.69 -0.30 1.62
CA SER A 245 -35.05 -1.29 2.66
C SER A 245 -34.01 -1.42 3.77
N LEU A 246 -32.80 -0.87 3.57
CA LEU A 246 -31.73 -0.90 4.57
C LEU A 246 -32.02 0.06 5.74
N GLU A 247 -31.68 -0.32 6.94
CA GLU A 247 -31.82 0.51 8.14
C GLU A 247 -30.84 1.68 8.10
N PRO A 248 -31.31 2.96 8.04
CA PRO A 248 -30.43 4.12 8.01
C PRO A 248 -29.50 4.19 9.21
N GLY A 249 -28.19 4.42 8.96
CA GLY A 249 -27.17 4.53 10.00
C GLY A 249 -26.74 3.22 10.64
N ARG A 250 -27.30 2.08 10.24
CA ARG A 250 -26.93 0.74 10.74
C ARG A 250 -26.44 -0.19 9.65
N GLN A 251 -27.00 -0.07 8.46
CA GLN A 251 -26.69 -0.92 7.33
C GLN A 251 -26.16 -0.09 6.18
N HIS A 252 -25.18 -0.62 5.46
CA HIS A 252 -24.50 0.05 4.36
C HIS A 252 -24.63 -0.77 3.07
N LEU A 253 -24.85 -0.09 1.95
CA LEU A 253 -24.82 -0.69 0.63
C LEU A 253 -23.49 -0.37 -0.05
N VAL A 254 -22.79 -1.39 -0.51
CA VAL A 254 -21.56 -1.29 -1.30
C VAL A 254 -21.80 -2.00 -2.63
N VAL A 255 -21.42 -1.38 -3.72
CA VAL A 255 -21.43 -2.00 -5.04
C VAL A 255 -19.99 -2.31 -5.42
N ALA A 256 -19.69 -3.59 -5.62
CA ALA A 256 -18.38 -4.03 -6.11
C ALA A 256 -18.50 -4.12 -7.65
N PRO A 257 -17.93 -3.17 -8.40
CA PRO A 257 -17.84 -3.30 -9.84
C PRO A 257 -16.98 -4.51 -10.19
N SER A 258 -17.27 -5.19 -11.30
CA SER A 258 -16.49 -6.35 -11.81
C SER A 258 -15.09 -5.95 -12.30
N LEU A 259 -14.54 -4.86 -11.74
CA LEU A 259 -13.25 -4.29 -12.07
C LEU A 259 -12.23 -4.77 -11.01
N THR A 260 -11.50 -5.82 -11.34
CA THR A 260 -10.40 -6.33 -10.51
C THR A 260 -9.08 -5.65 -10.87
N ASP A 261 -8.16 -5.57 -9.89
CA ASP A 261 -6.77 -5.09 -10.04
C ASP A 261 -6.61 -3.62 -10.45
N ILE A 262 -7.65 -2.78 -10.25
CA ILE A 262 -7.57 -1.34 -10.49
C ILE A 262 -7.32 -0.61 -9.18
N GLY A 263 -6.18 0.07 -9.07
CA GLY A 263 -5.83 0.86 -7.87
C GLY A 263 -6.74 2.06 -7.66
N GLY A 264 -7.08 2.33 -6.39
CA GLY A 264 -7.97 3.43 -5.99
C GLY A 264 -7.66 4.81 -6.60
N PRO A 265 -6.38 5.22 -6.82
CA PRO A 265 -6.05 6.50 -7.44
C PRO A 265 -6.53 6.67 -8.90
N ARG A 266 -6.92 5.59 -9.57
CA ARG A 266 -7.42 5.59 -10.96
C ARG A 266 -8.93 5.57 -11.06
N ILE A 267 -9.63 5.38 -9.97
CA ILE A 267 -11.09 5.28 -9.92
C ILE A 267 -11.64 6.63 -9.45
N HIS A 268 -12.35 7.31 -10.33
CA HIS A 268 -13.05 8.54 -10.02
C HIS A 268 -14.54 8.37 -10.27
N THR A 269 -15.36 8.73 -9.29
CA THR A 269 -16.82 8.75 -9.48
C THR A 269 -17.24 10.12 -9.99
N ARG A 270 -17.89 10.15 -11.15
CA ARG A 270 -18.51 11.37 -11.72
C ARG A 270 -20.00 11.13 -11.86
N PRO A 271 -20.84 11.72 -11.00
CA PRO A 271 -22.28 11.60 -11.17
C PRO A 271 -22.74 12.40 -12.39
N VAL A 272 -23.48 11.76 -13.28
CA VAL A 272 -24.12 12.39 -14.44
C VAL A 272 -25.62 12.10 -14.35
N GLN A 273 -26.43 13.14 -14.14
CA GLN A 273 -27.89 13.03 -14.02
C GLN A 273 -28.39 11.92 -13.07
N GLY A 274 -27.70 11.75 -11.92
CA GLY A 274 -28.04 10.73 -10.92
C GLY A 274 -27.41 9.35 -11.14
N LEU A 275 -26.69 9.16 -12.26
CA LEU A 275 -25.91 7.93 -12.50
C LEU A 275 -24.49 8.08 -11.92
N PRO A 276 -24.07 7.23 -10.98
CA PRO A 276 -22.72 7.23 -10.46
C PRO A 276 -21.77 6.56 -11.48
N LEU A 277 -21.30 7.32 -12.47
CA LEU A 277 -20.33 6.78 -13.44
C LEU A 277 -18.98 6.60 -12.75
N ILE A 278 -18.45 5.39 -12.84
CA ILE A 278 -17.07 5.07 -12.41
C ILE A 278 -16.15 5.33 -13.59
N HIS A 279 -15.41 6.41 -13.53
CA HIS A 279 -14.38 6.73 -14.52
C HIS A 279 -13.07 6.05 -14.12
N VAL A 280 -12.63 5.11 -14.95
CA VAL A 280 -11.36 4.41 -14.77
C VAL A 280 -10.33 5.03 -15.69
N GLU A 281 -9.34 5.72 -15.12
CA GLU A 281 -8.26 6.28 -15.91
C GLU A 281 -7.37 5.17 -16.48
N THR A 282 -7.10 5.22 -17.78
CA THR A 282 -6.08 4.37 -18.40
C THR A 282 -4.69 4.78 -17.91
N PRO A 283 -3.80 3.80 -17.60
CA PRO A 283 -2.45 4.14 -17.17
C PRO A 283 -1.70 4.92 -18.24
N THR A 284 -1.15 6.06 -17.87
CA THR A 284 -0.33 6.87 -18.77
C THR A 284 1.14 6.61 -18.49
N TYR A 285 1.86 6.12 -19.51
CA TYR A 285 3.31 5.84 -19.44
C TYR A 285 4.15 6.95 -20.10
N SER A 286 3.64 8.20 -20.10
CA SER A 286 4.26 9.33 -20.77
C SER A 286 4.22 10.60 -19.90
N GLY A 287 4.99 11.61 -20.27
CA GLY A 287 4.93 12.93 -19.68
C GLY A 287 5.69 13.07 -18.35
N ARG A 288 5.23 13.99 -17.51
CA ARG A 288 5.91 14.45 -16.29
C ARG A 288 6.23 13.33 -15.30
N LYS A 289 5.38 12.30 -15.22
CA LYS A 289 5.57 11.14 -14.33
C LYS A 289 6.85 10.36 -14.65
N LEU A 290 7.18 10.18 -15.93
CA LEU A 290 8.41 9.49 -16.35
C LEU A 290 9.68 10.27 -16.00
N TYR A 291 9.65 11.61 -16.16
CA TYR A 291 10.78 12.45 -15.76
C TYR A 291 11.02 12.41 -14.26
N THR A 292 9.95 12.49 -13.45
CA THR A 292 10.03 12.38 -11.99
C THR A 292 10.56 11.01 -11.56
N LYS A 293 10.06 9.93 -12.19
CA LYS A 293 10.56 8.57 -11.96
C LYS A 293 12.03 8.45 -12.31
N ARG A 294 12.45 8.98 -13.47
CA ARG A 294 13.84 8.93 -13.91
C ARG A 294 14.78 9.72 -13.00
N ALA A 295 14.37 10.92 -12.57
CA ALA A 295 15.13 11.71 -11.62
C ALA A 295 15.30 10.98 -10.29
N PHE A 296 14.24 10.38 -9.76
CA PHE A 296 14.27 9.56 -8.56
C PHE A 296 15.24 8.37 -8.69
N ASP A 297 15.17 7.63 -9.81
CA ASP A 297 16.05 6.50 -10.10
C ASP A 297 17.54 6.95 -10.18
N LEU A 298 17.82 8.06 -10.86
CA LEU A 298 19.19 8.58 -11.00
C LEU A 298 19.78 9.05 -9.68
N ILE A 299 19.01 9.83 -8.91
CA ILE A 299 19.47 10.36 -7.61
C ILE A 299 19.65 9.19 -6.62
N GLY A 300 18.67 8.30 -6.54
CA GLY A 300 18.71 7.17 -5.63
C GLY A 300 19.84 6.19 -5.98
N ALA A 301 19.98 5.81 -7.25
CA ALA A 301 21.04 4.90 -7.68
C ALA A 301 22.44 5.56 -7.55
N GLY A 302 22.57 6.84 -7.87
CA GLY A 302 23.82 7.59 -7.71
C GLY A 302 24.25 7.64 -6.25
N LEU A 303 23.34 7.99 -5.33
CA LEU A 303 23.61 7.99 -3.90
C LEU A 303 24.02 6.60 -3.40
N LEU A 304 23.27 5.55 -3.81
CA LEU A 304 23.58 4.17 -3.42
C LEU A 304 24.94 3.71 -3.96
N VAL A 305 25.31 4.06 -5.19
CA VAL A 305 26.63 3.73 -5.73
C VAL A 305 27.74 4.40 -4.92
N VAL A 306 27.60 5.68 -4.55
CA VAL A 306 28.59 6.39 -3.74
C VAL A 306 28.71 5.74 -2.35
N VAL A 307 27.58 5.51 -1.67
CA VAL A 307 27.58 4.93 -0.31
C VAL A 307 28.11 3.49 -0.30
N LEU A 308 27.75 2.69 -1.32
CA LEU A 308 28.17 1.28 -1.40
C LEU A 308 29.49 1.08 -2.13
N SER A 309 30.15 2.14 -2.64
CA SER A 309 31.41 2.02 -3.39
C SER A 309 32.54 1.28 -2.63
N PRO A 310 32.76 1.45 -1.32
CA PRO A 310 33.77 0.66 -0.62
C PRO A 310 33.42 -0.83 -0.59
N LEU A 311 32.14 -1.14 -0.37
CA LEU A 311 31.65 -2.52 -0.38
C LEU A 311 31.77 -3.15 -1.77
N LEU A 312 31.41 -2.42 -2.82
CA LEU A 312 31.55 -2.86 -4.20
C LEU A 312 33.00 -3.20 -4.56
N LEU A 313 33.94 -2.37 -4.11
CA LEU A 313 35.38 -2.61 -4.32
C LEU A 313 35.85 -3.87 -3.59
N VAL A 314 35.50 -4.03 -2.32
CA VAL A 314 35.84 -5.23 -1.54
C VAL A 314 35.28 -6.50 -2.18
N LEU A 315 34.00 -6.48 -2.58
CA LEU A 315 33.38 -7.63 -3.24
C LEU A 315 34.04 -7.94 -4.59
N ALA A 316 34.41 -6.91 -5.38
CA ALA A 316 35.11 -7.08 -6.64
C ALA A 316 36.47 -7.77 -6.45
N VAL A 317 37.25 -7.36 -5.43
CA VAL A 317 38.52 -7.97 -5.08
C VAL A 317 38.31 -9.41 -4.63
N LEU A 318 37.34 -9.67 -3.73
CA LEU A 318 37.03 -11.02 -3.26
C LEU A 318 36.64 -11.98 -4.41
N VAL A 319 35.77 -11.55 -5.34
CA VAL A 319 35.40 -12.34 -6.49
C VAL A 319 36.60 -12.63 -7.38
N LYS A 320 37.50 -11.64 -7.60
CA LYS A 320 38.68 -11.79 -8.45
C LYS A 320 39.72 -12.73 -7.86
N THR A 321 39.91 -12.69 -6.54
CA THR A 321 40.93 -13.50 -5.86
C THR A 321 40.49 -14.91 -5.53
N THR A 322 39.18 -15.15 -5.37
CA THR A 322 38.65 -16.47 -4.94
C THR A 322 38.20 -17.35 -6.09
N SER A 323 38.07 -16.81 -7.32
CA SER A 323 37.67 -17.60 -8.49
C SER A 323 38.24 -17.04 -9.78
N THR A 324 38.63 -17.91 -10.71
CA THR A 324 39.14 -17.54 -12.04
C THR A 324 38.06 -16.95 -12.92
N GLY A 325 38.39 -15.88 -13.69
CA GLY A 325 37.46 -15.25 -14.66
C GLY A 325 37.10 -13.79 -14.34
N PRO A 326 36.10 -13.21 -15.04
CA PRO A 326 35.71 -11.80 -14.87
C PRO A 326 34.96 -11.56 -13.55
N VAL A 327 35.08 -10.36 -12.98
CA VAL A 327 34.39 -9.96 -11.74
C VAL A 327 32.89 -9.89 -11.94
N PHE A 328 32.47 -9.35 -13.10
CA PHE A 328 31.07 -9.17 -13.41
C PHE A 328 30.57 -10.26 -14.36
N PHE A 329 29.38 -10.77 -14.07
CA PHE A 329 28.57 -11.59 -14.94
C PHE A 329 27.55 -10.73 -15.64
N ARG A 330 27.38 -10.91 -16.95
CA ARG A 330 26.42 -10.18 -17.77
C ARG A 330 25.44 -11.18 -18.39
N GLN A 331 24.15 -10.93 -18.17
CA GLN A 331 23.08 -11.77 -18.71
C GLN A 331 22.10 -10.98 -19.52
N GLU A 332 21.75 -11.47 -20.69
CA GLU A 332 20.72 -10.85 -21.51
C GLU A 332 19.35 -11.03 -20.88
N ARG A 333 18.61 -9.93 -20.80
CA ARG A 333 17.27 -9.84 -20.23
C ARG A 333 16.38 -8.98 -21.10
N VAL A 334 15.06 -9.21 -21.01
CA VAL A 334 14.06 -8.40 -21.69
C VAL A 334 13.65 -7.22 -20.82
N GLY A 335 13.64 -6.03 -21.40
CA GLY A 335 13.35 -4.75 -20.75
C GLY A 335 12.20 -3.99 -21.38
N LEU A 336 12.32 -2.66 -21.35
CA LEU A 336 11.29 -1.72 -21.85
C LEU A 336 10.95 -2.01 -23.33
N ASN A 337 9.65 -2.06 -23.64
CA ASN A 337 9.09 -2.34 -24.96
C ASN A 337 9.60 -3.65 -25.58
N GLY A 338 9.97 -4.64 -24.76
CA GLY A 338 10.49 -5.91 -25.24
C GLY A 338 11.94 -5.88 -25.74
N SER A 339 12.64 -4.75 -25.62
CA SER A 339 14.05 -4.64 -26.01
C SER A 339 14.95 -5.42 -25.05
N THR A 340 16.00 -6.05 -25.57
CA THR A 340 16.96 -6.76 -24.72
C THR A 340 18.05 -5.81 -24.20
N PHE A 341 18.56 -6.13 -23.00
CA PHE A 341 19.67 -5.41 -22.38
C PHE A 341 20.55 -6.37 -21.58
N ARG A 342 21.79 -5.97 -21.31
CA ARG A 342 22.73 -6.77 -20.51
C ARG A 342 22.66 -6.36 -19.06
N MET A 343 22.05 -7.22 -18.23
CA MET A 343 21.98 -7.06 -16.78
C MET A 343 23.32 -7.43 -16.16
N ILE A 344 23.86 -6.57 -15.29
CA ILE A 344 25.18 -6.70 -14.67
C ILE A 344 24.99 -7.23 -13.25
N LYS A 345 25.73 -8.31 -12.90
CA LYS A 345 25.81 -8.86 -11.53
C LYS A 345 27.26 -9.18 -11.16
N PHE A 346 27.57 -9.32 -9.90
CA PHE A 346 28.80 -10.00 -9.51
C PHE A 346 28.71 -11.48 -9.87
N ARG A 347 29.81 -12.06 -10.30
CA ARG A 347 29.90 -13.47 -10.55
C ARG A 347 29.82 -14.23 -9.22
N SER A 348 28.74 -14.96 -9.00
CA SER A 348 28.48 -15.80 -7.83
C SER A 348 28.62 -17.30 -8.09
N MET A 349 28.80 -17.68 -9.35
CA MET A 349 28.96 -19.06 -9.82
C MET A 349 30.26 -19.29 -10.55
N VAL A 350 30.63 -20.55 -10.74
CA VAL A 350 31.78 -20.97 -11.56
C VAL A 350 31.60 -20.62 -13.02
N VAL A 351 32.67 -20.56 -13.80
CA VAL A 351 32.62 -20.08 -15.21
C VAL A 351 31.80 -20.99 -16.12
N ASP A 352 31.84 -22.28 -15.86
CA ASP A 352 31.12 -23.37 -16.60
C ASP A 352 29.72 -23.67 -16.03
N ALA A 353 29.15 -22.73 -15.27
CA ALA A 353 27.87 -22.91 -14.59
C ALA A 353 26.67 -23.15 -15.54
N GLU A 354 26.70 -22.57 -16.76
CA GLU A 354 25.62 -22.77 -17.75
C GLU A 354 25.68 -24.16 -18.39
N GLU A 355 26.86 -24.67 -18.66
CA GLU A 355 27.06 -26.03 -19.19
C GLU A 355 26.57 -27.08 -18.18
N ARG A 356 26.93 -26.90 -16.91
CA ARG A 356 26.45 -27.75 -15.80
C ARG A 356 24.95 -27.64 -15.54
N LEU A 357 24.31 -26.58 -15.95
CA LEU A 357 22.84 -26.43 -15.77
C LEU A 357 22.06 -27.49 -16.51
N GLN A 358 22.50 -27.88 -17.72
CA GLN A 358 21.81 -28.88 -18.53
C GLN A 358 21.83 -30.25 -17.86
N GLU A 359 22.95 -30.61 -17.21
CA GLU A 359 23.09 -31.86 -16.47
C GLU A 359 22.28 -31.87 -15.16
N LEU A 360 22.26 -30.71 -14.43
CA LEU A 360 21.57 -30.59 -13.16
C LEU A 360 20.06 -30.41 -13.30
N SER A 361 19.57 -29.90 -14.42
CA SER A 361 18.12 -29.69 -14.66
C SER A 361 17.32 -30.99 -14.67
N ALA A 362 17.99 -32.13 -14.84
CA ALA A 362 17.39 -33.48 -14.79
C ALA A 362 17.29 -34.03 -13.35
N LEU A 363 18.04 -33.47 -12.37
CA LEU A 363 18.26 -34.10 -11.08
C LEU A 363 17.40 -33.58 -9.93
N ASP A 364 17.05 -32.30 -9.91
CA ASP A 364 16.27 -31.75 -8.80
C ASP A 364 15.57 -30.41 -9.15
N ARG A 365 14.25 -30.38 -8.98
CA ARG A 365 13.47 -29.13 -8.99
C ARG A 365 12.97 -28.89 -7.58
N ALA A 366 13.44 -27.83 -6.94
CA ALA A 366 12.85 -27.39 -5.68
C ALA A 366 11.37 -27.07 -5.90
N GLU A 367 10.51 -27.46 -4.98
CA GLU A 367 9.09 -27.08 -4.94
C GLU A 367 8.94 -25.56 -5.06
N GLY A 368 8.17 -25.10 -6.02
CA GLY A 368 7.94 -23.67 -6.28
C GLY A 368 7.43 -23.41 -7.68
N ASN A 369 7.62 -22.20 -8.16
CA ASN A 369 7.17 -21.72 -9.46
C ASN A 369 7.82 -22.51 -10.62
N ASP A 370 7.04 -23.21 -11.42
CA ASP A 370 7.48 -24.09 -12.52
C ASP A 370 8.32 -23.38 -13.61
N VAL A 371 8.29 -22.05 -13.63
CA VAL A 371 9.01 -21.22 -14.61
C VAL A 371 10.43 -20.88 -14.14
N LEU A 372 10.70 -20.92 -12.82
CA LEU A 372 11.96 -20.49 -12.22
C LEU A 372 12.71 -21.67 -11.62
N PHE A 373 13.79 -22.13 -12.28
CA PHE A 373 14.69 -23.14 -11.73
C PHE A 373 15.44 -22.58 -10.51
N LYS A 374 15.26 -23.23 -9.36
CA LYS A 374 16.02 -22.98 -8.12
C LYS A 374 16.39 -24.31 -7.47
N MET A 375 17.63 -24.41 -7.03
CA MET A 375 18.16 -25.55 -6.32
C MET A 375 18.70 -25.11 -4.96
N ARG A 376 18.35 -25.81 -3.87
CA ARG A 376 18.66 -25.40 -2.50
C ARG A 376 20.17 -25.43 -2.19
N ASN A 377 20.92 -26.39 -2.75
CA ASN A 377 22.37 -26.53 -2.65
C ASN A 377 22.97 -26.62 -4.04
N ASP A 378 23.01 -25.50 -4.77
CA ASP A 378 23.51 -25.45 -6.12
C ASP A 378 25.05 -25.59 -6.15
N PRO A 379 25.63 -26.69 -6.66
CA PRO A 379 27.06 -26.92 -6.65
C PRO A 379 27.86 -25.98 -7.53
N ARG A 380 27.19 -25.18 -8.35
CA ARG A 380 27.79 -24.15 -9.20
C ARG A 380 28.15 -22.87 -8.44
N VAL A 381 27.61 -22.70 -7.23
CA VAL A 381 27.79 -21.49 -6.44
C VAL A 381 29.14 -21.52 -5.71
N THR A 382 29.96 -20.47 -5.89
CA THR A 382 31.22 -20.32 -5.18
C THR A 382 30.98 -19.98 -3.69
N ARG A 383 31.98 -20.20 -2.81
CA ARG A 383 31.84 -19.85 -1.37
C ARG A 383 31.51 -18.39 -1.15
N VAL A 384 32.21 -17.47 -1.84
CA VAL A 384 31.92 -16.03 -1.79
C VAL A 384 30.59 -15.72 -2.46
N GLY A 385 30.28 -16.43 -3.56
CA GLY A 385 28.99 -16.36 -4.26
C GLY A 385 27.81 -16.72 -3.36
N GLY A 386 27.93 -17.77 -2.55
CA GLY A 386 26.91 -18.15 -1.58
C GLY A 386 26.61 -17.05 -0.55
N PHE A 387 27.66 -16.44 -0.01
CA PHE A 387 27.51 -15.29 0.87
C PHE A 387 26.81 -14.10 0.16
N MET A 388 27.29 -13.74 -1.05
CA MET A 388 26.70 -12.62 -1.81
C MET A 388 25.22 -12.88 -2.15
N ARG A 389 24.86 -14.09 -2.59
CA ARG A 389 23.46 -14.46 -2.92
C ARG A 389 22.55 -14.41 -1.70
N ARG A 390 23.05 -14.85 -0.54
CA ARG A 390 22.30 -14.83 0.72
C ARG A 390 21.84 -13.42 1.11
N TYR A 391 22.64 -12.39 0.81
CA TYR A 391 22.34 -10.99 1.11
C TYR A 391 21.98 -10.18 -0.14
N SER A 392 21.78 -10.83 -1.30
CA SER A 392 21.51 -10.19 -2.59
C SER A 392 22.59 -9.17 -3.01
N LEU A 393 23.81 -9.30 -2.50
CA LEU A 393 24.93 -8.43 -2.80
C LEU A 393 25.45 -8.63 -4.23
N ASP A 394 25.23 -9.81 -4.81
CA ASP A 394 25.55 -10.10 -6.22
C ASP A 394 24.73 -9.26 -7.19
N GLU A 395 23.60 -8.70 -6.77
CA GLU A 395 22.72 -7.87 -7.59
C GLU A 395 23.03 -6.37 -7.49
N VAL A 396 23.87 -5.93 -6.53
CA VAL A 396 24.17 -4.50 -6.35
C VAL A 396 24.76 -3.83 -7.62
N PRO A 397 25.56 -4.49 -8.48
CA PRO A 397 26.03 -3.91 -9.75
C PRO A 397 24.93 -3.53 -10.73
N GLN A 398 23.67 -4.00 -10.56
CA GLN A 398 22.54 -3.55 -11.37
C GLN A 398 22.26 -2.04 -11.18
N LEU A 399 22.75 -1.39 -10.11
CA LEU A 399 22.75 0.07 -9.98
C LEU A 399 23.36 0.77 -11.20
N PHE A 400 24.38 0.19 -11.82
CA PHE A 400 24.95 0.71 -13.08
C PHE A 400 23.96 0.61 -14.25
N ASN A 401 23.12 -0.44 -14.28
CA ASN A 401 22.04 -0.54 -15.26
C ASN A 401 20.96 0.53 -15.02
N VAL A 402 20.68 0.88 -13.76
CA VAL A 402 19.75 1.97 -13.43
C VAL A 402 20.32 3.31 -13.88
N LEU A 403 21.59 3.60 -13.60
CA LEU A 403 22.26 4.83 -14.05
C LEU A 403 22.31 4.92 -15.59
N ALA A 404 22.60 3.81 -16.26
CA ALA A 404 22.60 3.72 -17.73
C ALA A 404 21.19 3.84 -18.34
N GLY A 405 20.13 3.63 -17.55
CA GLY A 405 18.75 3.80 -17.99
C GLY A 405 18.08 2.55 -18.56
N SER A 406 18.73 1.40 -18.56
CA SER A 406 18.13 0.12 -18.96
C SER A 406 17.26 -0.51 -17.87
N MET A 407 17.46 -0.10 -16.60
CA MET A 407 16.66 -0.52 -15.45
C MET A 407 16.18 0.68 -14.63
N SER A 408 15.33 0.40 -13.67
CA SER A 408 14.83 1.28 -12.59
C SER A 408 15.18 0.68 -11.23
N LEU A 409 15.17 1.48 -10.16
CA LEU A 409 15.27 0.97 -8.80
C LEU A 409 14.11 0.04 -8.47
N VAL A 410 12.89 0.44 -8.85
CA VAL A 410 11.66 -0.33 -8.61
C VAL A 410 10.93 -0.57 -9.93
N GLY A 411 10.55 -1.81 -10.18
CA GLY A 411 9.83 -2.22 -11.38
C GLY A 411 9.60 -3.72 -11.44
N PRO A 412 8.95 -4.24 -12.48
CA PRO A 412 8.84 -5.66 -12.74
C PRO A 412 10.22 -6.35 -12.86
N ARG A 413 10.32 -7.60 -12.45
CA ARG A 413 11.57 -8.37 -12.64
C ARG A 413 11.89 -8.53 -14.12
N PRO A 414 13.14 -8.27 -14.57
CA PRO A 414 13.54 -8.52 -15.94
C PRO A 414 13.57 -10.02 -16.28
N PRO A 415 12.69 -10.51 -17.18
CA PRO A 415 12.65 -11.91 -17.56
C PRO A 415 13.76 -12.31 -18.55
N LEU A 416 14.01 -13.60 -18.66
CA LEU A 416 14.80 -14.19 -19.73
C LEU A 416 13.96 -14.28 -21.02
N SER A 417 14.60 -14.21 -22.19
CA SER A 417 13.90 -14.35 -23.47
C SER A 417 13.12 -15.66 -23.58
N ARG A 418 13.66 -16.76 -23.03
CA ARG A 418 12.98 -18.07 -22.96
C ARG A 418 11.74 -18.07 -22.05
N GLU A 419 11.69 -17.23 -21.01
CA GLU A 419 10.53 -17.05 -20.15
C GLU A 419 9.43 -16.29 -20.93
N VAL A 420 9.81 -15.23 -21.65
CA VAL A 420 8.89 -14.41 -22.45
C VAL A 420 8.20 -15.22 -23.55
N ALA A 421 8.88 -16.19 -24.14
CA ALA A 421 8.31 -17.07 -25.16
C ALA A 421 7.11 -17.92 -24.65
N ARG A 422 6.94 -18.01 -23.35
CA ARG A 422 5.83 -18.74 -22.70
C ARG A 422 4.74 -17.82 -22.13
N TYR A 423 4.87 -16.50 -22.38
CA TYR A 423 3.94 -15.51 -21.80
C TYR A 423 2.67 -15.39 -22.65
N ASP A 424 1.53 -15.35 -21.97
CA ASP A 424 0.28 -14.96 -22.58
C ASP A 424 0.31 -13.47 -22.98
N THR A 425 -0.57 -13.11 -23.91
CA THR A 425 -0.61 -11.74 -24.50
C THR A 425 -0.72 -10.65 -23.43
N HIS A 426 -1.50 -10.86 -22.37
CA HIS A 426 -1.69 -9.86 -21.32
C HIS A 426 -0.44 -9.62 -20.46
N VAL A 427 0.45 -10.61 -20.34
CA VAL A 427 1.70 -10.51 -19.57
C VAL A 427 2.70 -9.54 -20.20
N HIS A 428 2.62 -9.33 -21.52
CA HIS A 428 3.48 -8.38 -22.23
C HIS A 428 3.34 -6.93 -21.77
N ARG A 429 2.24 -6.57 -21.08
CA ARG A 429 2.07 -5.25 -20.46
C ARG A 429 3.15 -4.91 -19.42
N ARG A 430 3.85 -5.90 -18.88
CA ARG A 430 5.02 -5.70 -17.99
C ARG A 430 6.15 -4.90 -18.65
N PHE A 431 6.25 -4.94 -19.98
CA PHE A 431 7.29 -4.25 -20.75
C PHE A 431 6.97 -2.77 -21.06
N LEU A 432 5.82 -2.27 -20.62
CA LEU A 432 5.46 -0.86 -20.76
C LEU A 432 6.26 0.06 -19.81
N VAL A 433 6.95 -0.51 -18.82
CA VAL A 433 7.84 0.19 -17.90
C VAL A 433 9.21 -0.48 -17.85
N LYS A 434 10.22 0.26 -17.36
CA LYS A 434 11.56 -0.31 -17.16
C LYS A 434 11.53 -1.38 -16.08
N PRO A 435 12.26 -2.50 -16.27
CA PRO A 435 12.40 -3.51 -15.23
C PRO A 435 13.14 -2.93 -14.02
N GLY A 436 12.80 -3.43 -12.81
CA GLY A 436 13.37 -2.99 -11.55
C GLY A 436 14.45 -3.89 -11.01
N MET A 437 15.31 -3.33 -10.14
CA MET A 437 16.17 -4.12 -9.25
C MET A 437 15.33 -4.84 -8.19
N THR A 438 14.31 -4.19 -7.68
CA THR A 438 13.27 -4.76 -6.81
C THR A 438 11.88 -4.47 -7.37
N GLY A 439 10.88 -5.18 -6.91
CA GLY A 439 9.51 -5.03 -7.39
C GLY A 439 8.48 -5.49 -6.36
N LEU A 440 7.21 -5.20 -6.63
CA LEU A 440 6.12 -5.46 -5.72
C LEU A 440 6.03 -6.95 -5.35
N TRP A 441 6.08 -7.86 -6.31
CA TRP A 441 6.04 -9.30 -6.04
C TRP A 441 7.25 -9.79 -5.24
N GLN A 442 8.45 -9.22 -5.49
CA GLN A 442 9.68 -9.57 -4.79
C GLN A 442 9.65 -9.25 -3.30
N VAL A 443 8.79 -8.30 -2.88
CA VAL A 443 8.63 -7.91 -1.46
C VAL A 443 7.33 -8.43 -0.84
N SER A 444 6.46 -9.11 -1.63
CA SER A 444 5.14 -9.58 -1.19
C SER A 444 5.04 -11.09 -0.96
N GLY A 445 6.09 -11.87 -1.24
CA GLY A 445 6.09 -13.33 -1.04
C GLY A 445 7.20 -14.04 -1.79
N ARG A 446 7.85 -13.39 -2.77
CA ARG A 446 8.97 -13.93 -3.55
C ARG A 446 8.63 -15.28 -4.21
N SER A 447 9.46 -16.30 -3.94
CA SER A 447 9.33 -17.65 -4.50
C SER A 447 8.15 -18.47 -3.99
N ASP A 448 7.48 -18.02 -2.93
CA ASP A 448 6.31 -18.71 -2.36
C ASP A 448 5.01 -18.37 -3.12
N LEU A 449 5.07 -17.37 -4.02
CA LEU A 449 3.95 -16.99 -4.87
C LEU A 449 3.86 -17.87 -6.13
N SER A 450 2.62 -18.15 -6.54
CA SER A 450 2.36 -18.76 -7.85
C SER A 450 2.87 -17.85 -8.97
N TRP A 451 3.05 -18.43 -10.16
CA TRP A 451 3.38 -17.65 -11.36
C TRP A 451 2.31 -16.57 -11.63
N GLU A 452 1.04 -16.95 -11.55
CA GLU A 452 -0.10 -16.06 -11.79
C GLU A 452 -0.13 -14.89 -10.80
N ASP A 453 0.08 -15.15 -9.50
CA ASP A 453 0.14 -14.08 -8.49
C ASP A 453 1.33 -13.15 -8.70
N SER A 454 2.48 -13.68 -9.13
CA SER A 454 3.67 -12.88 -9.45
C SER A 454 3.42 -11.95 -10.63
N VAL A 455 2.78 -12.47 -11.69
CA VAL A 455 2.36 -11.67 -12.87
C VAL A 455 1.33 -10.62 -12.48
N ARG A 456 0.32 -11.00 -11.69
CA ARG A 456 -0.72 -10.09 -11.21
C ARG A 456 -0.13 -8.91 -10.43
N LEU A 457 0.81 -9.17 -9.52
CA LEU A 457 1.48 -8.11 -8.74
C LEU A 457 2.34 -7.19 -9.61
N ASP A 458 3.02 -7.74 -10.63
CA ASP A 458 3.80 -6.93 -11.57
C ASP A 458 2.89 -6.07 -12.45
N LEU A 459 1.78 -6.60 -12.96
CA LEU A 459 0.79 -5.84 -13.73
C LEU A 459 0.13 -4.77 -12.86
N PHE A 460 -0.22 -5.10 -11.61
CA PHE A 460 -0.74 -4.12 -10.66
C PHE A 460 0.23 -2.96 -10.45
N TYR A 461 1.53 -3.23 -10.29
CA TYR A 461 2.56 -2.19 -10.18
C TYR A 461 2.62 -1.32 -11.43
N VAL A 462 2.67 -1.93 -12.61
CA VAL A 462 2.72 -1.23 -13.91
C VAL A 462 1.53 -0.28 -14.05
N GLU A 463 0.34 -0.75 -13.75
CA GLU A 463 -0.88 0.01 -13.94
C GLU A 463 -1.13 1.08 -12.86
N ASN A 464 -0.64 0.85 -11.64
CA ASN A 464 -0.94 1.71 -10.49
C ASN A 464 0.31 2.39 -9.90
N TRP A 465 1.31 2.64 -10.73
CA TRP A 465 2.56 3.24 -10.29
C TRP A 465 2.37 4.56 -9.54
N SER A 466 3.06 4.70 -8.42
CA SER A 466 3.16 5.95 -7.66
C SER A 466 4.52 6.05 -6.97
N MET A 467 5.02 7.28 -6.76
CA MET A 467 6.28 7.53 -6.05
C MET A 467 6.25 6.98 -4.61
N VAL A 468 5.12 7.13 -3.93
CA VAL A 468 4.94 6.58 -2.57
C VAL A 468 4.99 5.06 -2.58
N GLY A 469 4.42 4.43 -3.62
CA GLY A 469 4.52 2.99 -3.84
C GLY A 469 5.97 2.52 -3.97
N ASP A 470 6.78 3.24 -4.74
CA ASP A 470 8.22 2.93 -4.89
C ASP A 470 8.96 3.04 -3.56
N LEU A 471 8.74 4.09 -2.78
CA LEU A 471 9.35 4.25 -1.46
C LEU A 471 8.97 3.12 -0.51
N LEU A 472 7.71 2.70 -0.51
CA LEU A 472 7.24 1.57 0.29
C LEU A 472 7.87 0.25 -0.14
N ILE A 473 8.02 0.01 -1.45
CA ILE A 473 8.69 -1.19 -1.98
C ILE A 473 10.16 -1.18 -1.58
N LEU A 474 10.86 -0.05 -1.72
CA LEU A 474 12.27 0.08 -1.29
C LEU A 474 12.43 -0.18 0.22
N TRP A 475 11.56 0.39 1.04
CA TRP A 475 11.55 0.12 2.48
C TRP A 475 11.35 -1.36 2.81
N LYS A 476 10.37 -2.01 2.17
CA LYS A 476 10.15 -3.46 2.31
C LYS A 476 11.33 -4.27 1.83
N THR A 477 12.03 -3.83 0.76
CA THR A 477 13.23 -4.49 0.24
C THR A 477 14.36 -4.47 1.27
N ILE A 478 14.64 -3.32 1.89
CA ILE A 478 15.65 -3.21 2.96
C ILE A 478 15.32 -4.19 4.09
N ARG A 479 14.08 -4.19 4.56
CA ARG A 479 13.62 -5.11 5.61
C ARG A 479 13.78 -6.59 5.19
N ALA A 480 13.47 -6.92 3.95
CA ALA A 480 13.56 -8.29 3.43
C ALA A 480 15.01 -8.77 3.29
N VAL A 481 15.94 -7.88 2.93
CA VAL A 481 17.39 -8.18 2.85
C VAL A 481 17.96 -8.37 4.25
N VAL A 482 17.62 -7.47 5.20
CA VAL A 482 18.11 -7.57 6.59
C VAL A 482 17.53 -8.78 7.33
N ALA A 483 16.23 -9.06 7.14
CA ALA A 483 15.56 -10.20 7.80
C ALA A 483 15.94 -11.58 7.23
N ASN A 484 16.72 -11.61 6.13
CA ASN A 484 17.21 -12.85 5.48
C ASN A 484 16.12 -13.89 5.17
N LYS A 485 14.86 -13.45 4.95
CA LYS A 485 13.74 -14.32 4.62
C LYS A 485 13.68 -14.55 3.10
N GLY A 486 13.77 -15.82 2.67
CA GLY A 486 13.54 -16.22 1.27
C GLY A 486 14.73 -16.02 0.31
N ALA A 487 15.96 -15.86 0.81
CA ALA A 487 17.18 -15.94 0.03
C ALA A 487 17.70 -17.39 0.13
N TYR A 488 17.53 -18.17 -0.94
CA TYR A 488 18.13 -19.49 -1.12
C TYR A 488 19.02 -19.45 -2.34
#